data_d176284a69dbe4e48ab8929c1aca65a4
#
_entry.id   d176284a69dbe4e48ab8929c1aca65a4
#
_cell.length_a   1.000
_cell.length_b   1.000
_cell.length_c   1.000
_cell.angle_alpha   90.00
_cell.angle_beta   90.00
_cell.angle_gamma   90.00
#
_symmetry.space_group_name_H-M   'P 1'
#
loop_
_entity.id
_entity.type
_entity.pdbx_description
1 polymer ?
#
loop_
_entity_poly.entity_id
_entity_poly.type
_entity_poly.pdbx_seq_one_letter_code
_entity_poly.pdbx_strand_id
1 'polypeptide(L)'
;MTDECLAALSTETPNPRSANMDQMAVRDLLMLMNDEDQNAVRAVREAIPAIERAVEMVVAAIQAGGRLIYIGAGTSGRLGVMDAVECSPTFSTTDEVTAVMAGGESAFVKAREGAEDSQELAAQDLEQVNLKSSDVVLSIAASGRTPYCIGALKKARSVGAGCISLACNRNAVISQFADVAIEVDAGPEVLTGSTRLKAGTCQKLILNMISTTSMVGVGKVFGNYMVDMKATNEKLKNRARRIVMATTHCEEQDAEQALQDAGHSIKTAIVMRMTGMPRTEAEEALQREHGYVRRCIQHEEG
;
A
#
# COMPACT_ATOMS: atom_id res chain seq x y z
N MET A 1 -26.32 -18.04 -1.57
CA MET A 1 -26.55 -16.63 -1.96
C MET A 1 -27.29 -16.66 -3.29
N THR A 2 -28.39 -15.95 -3.44
CA THR A 2 -29.18 -15.94 -4.67
C THR A 2 -28.49 -15.10 -5.74
N ASP A 3 -28.60 -15.47 -7.02
CA ASP A 3 -28.06 -14.72 -8.18
C ASP A 3 -28.52 -13.23 -8.20
N GLU A 4 -29.71 -12.96 -7.68
CA GLU A 4 -30.25 -11.58 -7.52
C GLU A 4 -29.39 -10.69 -6.62
N CYS A 5 -28.73 -11.23 -5.61
CA CYS A 5 -27.88 -10.46 -4.71
C CYS A 5 -26.53 -10.09 -5.35
N LEU A 6 -26.05 -10.87 -6.32
CA LEU A 6 -24.83 -10.57 -7.07
C LEU A 6 -25.10 -9.50 -8.14
N ALA A 7 -26.21 -9.59 -8.85
CA ALA A 7 -26.60 -8.64 -9.90
C ALA A 7 -26.81 -7.20 -9.38
N ALA A 8 -27.02 -7.02 -8.08
CA ALA A 8 -27.21 -5.71 -7.44
C ALA A 8 -25.89 -5.00 -7.07
N LEU A 9 -24.74 -5.65 -7.24
CA LEU A 9 -23.45 -5.03 -6.94
C LEU A 9 -23.09 -3.99 -8.01
N SER A 10 -22.56 -2.84 -7.62
CA SER A 10 -22.09 -1.81 -8.56
C SER A 10 -21.07 -2.37 -9.56
N THR A 11 -20.21 -3.30 -9.10
CA THR A 11 -19.22 -3.97 -9.96
C THR A 11 -19.82 -4.91 -11.00
N GLU A 12 -21.08 -5.36 -10.85
CA GLU A 12 -21.79 -6.27 -11.75
C GLU A 12 -22.90 -5.58 -12.55
N THR A 13 -23.27 -4.36 -12.16
CA THR A 13 -24.31 -3.58 -12.82
C THR A 13 -23.81 -3.03 -14.17
N PRO A 14 -24.59 -3.12 -15.27
CA PRO A 14 -24.22 -2.50 -16.54
C PRO A 14 -24.12 -0.96 -16.43
N ASN A 15 -23.10 -0.39 -17.05
CA ASN A 15 -22.94 1.05 -17.14
C ASN A 15 -23.79 1.60 -18.30
N PRO A 16 -24.81 2.45 -18.04
CA PRO A 16 -25.66 2.97 -19.09
C PRO A 16 -24.93 3.83 -20.11
N ARG A 17 -23.82 4.50 -19.71
CA ARG A 17 -23.02 5.33 -20.62
C ARG A 17 -22.23 4.53 -21.65
N SER A 18 -21.94 3.26 -21.36
CA SER A 18 -21.18 2.37 -22.24
C SER A 18 -22.02 1.29 -22.93
N ALA A 19 -23.37 1.42 -22.89
CA ALA A 19 -24.28 0.41 -23.42
C ALA A 19 -24.02 0.01 -24.89
N ASN A 20 -23.50 0.94 -25.69
CA ASN A 20 -23.19 0.75 -27.11
C ASN A 20 -21.68 0.88 -27.39
N MET A 21 -20.81 0.51 -26.43
CA MET A 21 -19.35 0.71 -26.54
C MET A 21 -18.73 -0.03 -27.73
N ASP A 22 -19.33 -1.14 -28.15
CA ASP A 22 -18.94 -1.96 -29.31
C ASP A 22 -19.10 -1.22 -30.66
N GLN A 23 -19.93 -0.18 -30.69
CA GLN A 23 -20.23 0.64 -31.88
C GLN A 23 -19.58 2.02 -31.83
N MET A 24 -18.89 2.35 -30.75
CA MET A 24 -18.24 3.65 -30.58
C MET A 24 -16.99 3.79 -31.43
N ALA A 25 -16.75 5.00 -31.96
CA ALA A 25 -15.44 5.31 -32.51
C ALA A 25 -14.36 5.25 -31.40
N VAL A 26 -13.16 4.87 -31.77
CA VAL A 26 -12.04 4.68 -30.81
C VAL A 26 -11.84 5.90 -29.90
N ARG A 27 -11.90 7.11 -30.48
CA ARG A 27 -11.74 8.36 -29.73
C ARG A 27 -12.84 8.53 -28.68
N ASP A 28 -14.07 8.27 -29.05
CA ASP A 28 -15.23 8.48 -28.17
C ASP A 28 -15.21 7.47 -27.00
N LEU A 29 -14.82 6.22 -27.29
CA LEU A 29 -14.65 5.21 -26.26
C LEU A 29 -13.52 5.58 -25.28
N LEU A 30 -12.38 6.07 -25.77
CA LEU A 30 -11.29 6.52 -24.92
C LEU A 30 -11.69 7.72 -24.04
N MET A 31 -12.44 8.68 -24.61
CA MET A 31 -12.97 9.82 -23.84
C MET A 31 -13.95 9.35 -22.76
N LEU A 32 -14.87 8.43 -23.11
CA LEU A 32 -15.80 7.85 -22.14
C LEU A 32 -15.05 7.15 -20.98
N MET A 33 -14.05 6.33 -21.30
CA MET A 33 -13.24 5.65 -20.27
C MET A 33 -12.54 6.64 -19.35
N ASN A 34 -11.92 7.68 -19.93
CA ASN A 34 -11.23 8.70 -19.15
C ASN A 34 -12.18 9.49 -18.24
N ASP A 35 -13.40 9.83 -18.72
CA ASP A 35 -14.43 10.48 -17.92
C ASP A 35 -14.89 9.59 -16.76
N GLU A 36 -15.12 8.31 -17.02
CA GLU A 36 -15.53 7.33 -16.01
C GLU A 36 -14.44 7.13 -14.93
N ASP A 37 -13.17 7.12 -15.33
CA ASP A 37 -12.05 6.93 -14.39
C ASP A 37 -11.94 8.07 -13.36
N GLN A 38 -12.46 9.26 -13.64
CA GLN A 38 -12.55 10.36 -12.67
C GLN A 38 -13.42 9.98 -11.45
N ASN A 39 -14.37 9.07 -11.61
CA ASN A 39 -15.20 8.60 -10.51
C ASN A 39 -14.38 7.79 -9.49
N ALA A 40 -13.34 7.10 -9.92
CA ALA A 40 -12.44 6.38 -9.01
C ALA A 40 -11.78 7.33 -8.00
N VAL A 41 -11.24 8.46 -8.46
CA VAL A 41 -10.58 9.45 -7.59
C VAL A 41 -11.58 10.06 -6.59
N ARG A 42 -12.81 10.36 -7.05
CA ARG A 42 -13.86 10.92 -6.19
C ARG A 42 -14.30 9.92 -5.12
N ALA A 43 -14.54 8.69 -5.50
CA ALA A 43 -14.95 7.62 -4.58
C ALA A 43 -13.87 7.35 -3.50
N VAL A 44 -12.58 7.34 -3.89
CA VAL A 44 -11.47 7.20 -2.94
C VAL A 44 -11.42 8.37 -1.96
N ARG A 45 -11.72 9.60 -2.40
CA ARG A 45 -11.79 10.77 -1.50
C ARG A 45 -12.84 10.59 -0.40
N GLU A 46 -13.98 10.00 -0.71
CA GLU A 46 -15.03 9.72 0.29
C GLU A 46 -14.58 8.66 1.31
N ALA A 47 -13.68 7.76 0.93
CA ALA A 47 -13.16 6.70 1.78
C ALA A 47 -12.00 7.14 2.72
N ILE A 48 -11.47 8.37 2.58
CA ILE A 48 -10.33 8.88 3.36
C ILE A 48 -10.49 8.64 4.88
N PRO A 49 -11.62 8.85 5.53
CA PRO A 49 -11.73 8.61 6.99
C PRO A 49 -11.54 7.14 7.38
N ALA A 50 -11.87 6.19 6.50
CA ALA A 50 -11.58 4.78 6.72
C ALA A 50 -10.13 4.43 6.43
N ILE A 51 -9.54 5.05 5.39
CA ILE A 51 -8.12 4.91 5.05
C ILE A 51 -7.24 5.44 6.20
N GLU A 52 -7.59 6.57 6.80
CA GLU A 52 -6.90 7.16 7.96
C GLU A 52 -6.81 6.15 9.12
N ARG A 53 -7.94 5.56 9.54
CA ARG A 53 -7.94 4.52 10.59
C ARG A 53 -7.11 3.29 10.21
N ALA A 54 -7.12 2.90 8.93
CA ALA A 54 -6.29 1.81 8.44
C ALA A 54 -4.80 2.14 8.56
N VAL A 55 -4.39 3.35 8.20
CA VAL A 55 -3.01 3.83 8.34
C VAL A 55 -2.59 3.85 9.81
N GLU A 56 -3.42 4.38 10.71
CA GLU A 56 -3.13 4.40 12.15
C GLU A 56 -2.88 2.99 12.69
N MET A 57 -3.73 2.02 12.30
CA MET A 57 -3.56 0.62 12.69
C MET A 57 -2.25 0.03 12.15
N VAL A 58 -1.90 0.29 10.89
CA VAL A 58 -0.67 -0.20 10.26
C VAL A 58 0.56 0.43 10.92
N VAL A 59 0.55 1.73 11.18
CA VAL A 59 1.65 2.43 11.88
C VAL A 59 1.88 1.82 13.26
N ALA A 60 0.83 1.63 14.04
CA ALA A 60 0.92 1.02 15.37
C ALA A 60 1.49 -0.41 15.30
N ALA A 61 1.06 -1.21 14.34
CA ALA A 61 1.57 -2.57 14.13
C ALA A 61 3.07 -2.58 13.79
N ILE A 62 3.51 -1.77 12.83
CA ILE A 62 4.92 -1.70 12.43
C ILE A 62 5.79 -1.20 13.61
N GLN A 63 5.34 -0.20 14.36
CA GLN A 63 6.04 0.28 15.56
C GLN A 63 6.16 -0.79 16.65
N ALA A 64 5.21 -1.71 16.73
CA ALA A 64 5.25 -2.87 17.63
C ALA A 64 6.05 -4.07 17.06
N GLY A 65 6.72 -3.93 15.92
CA GLY A 65 7.50 -5.00 15.26
C GLY A 65 6.62 -5.99 14.47
N GLY A 66 5.39 -5.61 14.16
CA GLY A 66 4.49 -6.33 13.24
C GLY A 66 4.63 -5.85 11.79
N ARG A 67 3.77 -6.35 10.91
CA ARG A 67 3.81 -6.14 9.46
C ARG A 67 2.44 -5.78 8.92
N LEU A 68 2.43 -5.12 7.75
CA LEU A 68 1.27 -5.05 6.87
C LEU A 68 1.34 -6.21 5.87
N ILE A 69 0.32 -7.05 5.85
CA ILE A 69 0.19 -8.18 4.92
C ILE A 69 -1.01 -7.93 4.01
N TYR A 70 -0.75 -7.63 2.74
CA TYR A 70 -1.79 -7.59 1.72
C TYR A 70 -2.18 -9.01 1.34
N ILE A 71 -3.48 -9.25 1.16
CA ILE A 71 -3.97 -10.55 0.69
C ILE A 71 -5.16 -10.36 -0.27
N GLY A 72 -5.15 -11.09 -1.38
CA GLY A 72 -6.20 -10.99 -2.38
C GLY A 72 -6.05 -11.98 -3.52
N ALA A 73 -7.05 -12.01 -4.39
CA ALA A 73 -7.08 -12.84 -5.58
C ALA A 73 -7.08 -12.00 -6.87
N GLY A 74 -6.70 -12.58 -7.99
CA GLY A 74 -6.77 -11.94 -9.31
C GLY A 74 -6.06 -10.58 -9.37
N THR A 75 -6.72 -9.57 -9.93
CA THR A 75 -6.19 -8.20 -10.03
C THR A 75 -5.93 -7.58 -8.65
N SER A 76 -6.82 -7.80 -7.69
CA SER A 76 -6.68 -7.26 -6.32
C SER A 76 -5.42 -7.79 -5.64
N GLY A 77 -5.16 -9.11 -5.73
CA GLY A 77 -3.92 -9.70 -5.22
C GLY A 77 -2.67 -9.17 -5.91
N ARG A 78 -2.70 -9.00 -7.25
CA ARG A 78 -1.57 -8.43 -8.01
C ARG A 78 -1.25 -7.00 -7.59
N LEU A 79 -2.26 -6.17 -7.34
CA LEU A 79 -2.07 -4.81 -6.86
C LEU A 79 -1.43 -4.78 -5.48
N GLY A 80 -1.83 -5.69 -4.57
CA GLY A 80 -1.19 -5.85 -3.26
C GLY A 80 0.27 -6.26 -3.38
N VAL A 81 0.59 -7.24 -4.24
CA VAL A 81 1.99 -7.66 -4.49
C VAL A 81 2.80 -6.51 -5.07
N MET A 82 2.27 -5.78 -6.03
CA MET A 82 2.96 -4.65 -6.65
C MET A 82 3.30 -3.56 -5.63
N ASP A 83 2.34 -3.16 -4.79
CA ASP A 83 2.58 -2.14 -3.77
C ASP A 83 3.62 -2.59 -2.73
N ALA A 84 3.54 -3.84 -2.27
CA ALA A 84 4.48 -4.40 -1.31
C ALA A 84 5.93 -4.45 -1.87
N VAL A 85 6.10 -4.89 -3.11
CA VAL A 85 7.42 -4.98 -3.77
C VAL A 85 8.06 -3.59 -3.92
N GLU A 86 7.27 -2.56 -4.24
CA GLU A 86 7.76 -1.19 -4.42
C GLU A 86 8.12 -0.48 -3.09
N CYS A 87 7.66 -1.00 -1.94
CA CYS A 87 8.07 -0.48 -0.64
C CYS A 87 9.55 -0.71 -0.34
N SER A 88 10.12 -1.85 -0.75
CA SER A 88 11.52 -2.19 -0.47
C SER A 88 12.53 -1.20 -1.08
N PRO A 89 12.51 -0.88 -2.38
CA PRO A 89 13.45 0.08 -2.96
C PRO A 89 13.20 1.53 -2.49
N THR A 90 11.96 1.86 -2.07
CA THR A 90 11.57 3.22 -1.69
C THR A 90 11.91 3.54 -0.23
N PHE A 91 11.64 2.60 0.68
CA PHE A 91 11.69 2.79 2.12
C PHE A 91 12.65 1.84 2.83
N SER A 92 13.40 1.02 2.08
CA SER A 92 14.28 -0.03 2.63
C SER A 92 13.56 -0.99 3.56
N THR A 93 12.28 -1.26 3.28
CA THR A 93 11.55 -2.30 4.01
C THR A 93 12.16 -3.67 3.69
N THR A 94 12.16 -4.53 4.69
CA THR A 94 12.51 -5.95 4.55
C THR A 94 11.25 -6.79 4.51
N ASP A 95 10.52 -6.83 5.63
CA ASP A 95 9.30 -7.60 5.80
C ASP A 95 8.12 -6.75 6.30
N GLU A 96 8.32 -5.44 6.56
CA GLU A 96 7.31 -4.55 7.14
C GLU A 96 6.05 -4.44 6.28
N VAL A 97 6.19 -4.60 4.96
CA VAL A 97 5.08 -4.70 4.01
C VAL A 97 5.31 -5.90 3.12
N THR A 98 4.37 -6.82 3.12
CA THR A 98 4.42 -8.05 2.31
C THR A 98 3.06 -8.34 1.69
N ALA A 99 3.00 -9.30 0.77
CA ALA A 99 1.76 -9.67 0.12
C ALA A 99 1.64 -11.17 -0.10
N VAL A 100 0.41 -11.64 -0.03
CA VAL A 100 0.00 -13.02 -0.30
C VAL A 100 -1.07 -13.02 -1.38
N MET A 101 -0.95 -13.89 -2.37
CA MET A 101 -1.87 -13.96 -3.49
C MET A 101 -2.45 -15.36 -3.66
N ALA A 102 -3.76 -15.46 -3.83
CA ALA A 102 -4.43 -16.71 -4.14
C ALA A 102 -3.78 -17.43 -5.34
N GLY A 103 -3.32 -18.65 -5.12
CA GLY A 103 -2.60 -19.45 -6.11
C GLY A 103 -1.09 -19.22 -6.14
N GLY A 104 -0.54 -18.43 -5.20
CA GLY A 104 0.90 -18.22 -4.99
C GLY A 104 1.57 -17.36 -6.07
N GLU A 105 2.89 -17.31 -6.08
CA GLU A 105 3.68 -16.45 -6.97
C GLU A 105 3.39 -16.67 -8.45
N SER A 106 3.13 -17.91 -8.87
CA SER A 106 2.80 -18.22 -10.27
C SER A 106 1.52 -17.55 -10.76
N ALA A 107 0.58 -17.26 -9.85
CA ALA A 107 -0.68 -16.58 -10.15
C ALA A 107 -0.50 -15.08 -10.46
N PHE A 108 0.63 -14.50 -10.11
CA PHE A 108 0.96 -13.12 -10.50
C PHE A 108 1.05 -12.96 -12.02
N VAL A 109 1.70 -13.91 -12.69
CA VAL A 109 1.92 -13.87 -14.14
C VAL A 109 0.81 -14.58 -14.91
N LYS A 110 0.31 -15.71 -14.40
CA LYS A 110 -0.71 -16.54 -15.08
C LYS A 110 -1.89 -16.78 -14.16
N ALA A 111 -3.08 -16.34 -14.57
CA ALA A 111 -4.30 -16.53 -13.79
C ALA A 111 -4.49 -18.01 -13.40
N ARG A 112 -4.84 -18.25 -12.14
CA ARG A 112 -5.15 -19.55 -11.57
C ARG A 112 -6.61 -19.53 -11.14
N GLU A 113 -7.44 -20.20 -11.93
CA GLU A 113 -8.88 -20.30 -11.63
C GLU A 113 -9.13 -21.18 -10.39
N GLY A 114 -10.20 -20.88 -9.65
CA GLY A 114 -10.63 -21.62 -8.46
C GLY A 114 -9.83 -21.36 -7.18
N ALA A 115 -8.66 -20.72 -7.23
CA ALA A 115 -7.90 -20.41 -6.03
C ALA A 115 -8.59 -19.38 -5.13
N GLU A 116 -9.43 -18.51 -5.70
CA GLU A 116 -10.18 -17.49 -5.00
C GLU A 116 -11.38 -18.02 -4.20
N ASP A 117 -11.80 -19.26 -4.45
CA ASP A 117 -13.00 -19.86 -3.86
C ASP A 117 -12.73 -20.57 -2.51
N SER A 118 -11.44 -20.78 -2.15
CA SER A 118 -11.08 -21.50 -0.93
C SER A 118 -10.71 -20.58 0.22
N GLN A 119 -11.51 -20.64 1.30
CA GLN A 119 -11.18 -20.00 2.59
C GLN A 119 -10.00 -20.70 3.30
N GLU A 120 -9.92 -22.02 3.15
CA GLU A 120 -8.88 -22.86 3.75
C GLU A 120 -7.50 -22.54 3.17
N LEU A 121 -7.45 -22.31 1.85
CA LEU A 121 -6.21 -21.91 1.17
C LEU A 121 -5.66 -20.61 1.74
N ALA A 122 -6.51 -19.61 1.97
CA ALA A 122 -6.09 -18.34 2.57
C ALA A 122 -5.50 -18.50 3.98
N ALA A 123 -6.08 -19.40 4.77
CA ALA A 123 -5.56 -19.69 6.11
C ALA A 123 -4.18 -20.35 6.04
N GLN A 124 -3.99 -21.32 5.13
CA GLN A 124 -2.70 -21.98 4.89
C GLN A 124 -1.64 -21.00 4.37
N ASP A 125 -2.00 -20.14 3.43
CA ASP A 125 -1.08 -19.15 2.88
C ASP A 125 -0.61 -18.15 3.95
N LEU A 126 -1.49 -17.74 4.87
CA LEU A 126 -1.14 -16.89 6.02
C LEU A 126 -0.28 -17.63 7.07
N GLU A 127 -0.46 -18.94 7.24
CA GLU A 127 0.42 -19.77 8.07
C GLU A 127 1.83 -19.87 7.49
N GLN A 128 1.96 -20.03 6.16
CA GLN A 128 3.25 -20.09 5.48
C GLN A 128 4.10 -18.81 5.68
N VAL A 129 3.46 -17.64 5.76
CA VAL A 129 4.15 -16.37 6.05
C VAL A 129 4.30 -16.10 7.54
N ASN A 130 4.01 -17.10 8.41
CA ASN A 130 4.10 -16.99 9.86
C ASN A 130 3.35 -15.77 10.41
N LEU A 131 2.04 -15.68 10.12
CA LEU A 131 1.18 -14.61 10.62
C LEU A 131 1.22 -14.52 12.15
N LYS A 132 1.41 -13.32 12.68
CA LYS A 132 1.51 -13.03 14.12
C LYS A 132 0.37 -12.12 14.58
N SER A 133 0.09 -12.11 15.87
CA SER A 133 -0.88 -11.20 16.48
C SER A 133 -0.50 -9.72 16.40
N SER A 134 0.78 -9.41 16.19
CA SER A 134 1.27 -8.05 15.95
C SER A 134 1.08 -7.56 14.52
N ASP A 135 0.74 -8.45 13.57
CA ASP A 135 0.57 -8.11 12.16
C ASP A 135 -0.80 -7.49 11.88
N VAL A 136 -0.93 -6.82 10.75
CA VAL A 136 -2.19 -6.35 10.18
C VAL A 136 -2.39 -7.00 8.82
N VAL A 137 -3.54 -7.64 8.62
CA VAL A 137 -3.94 -8.22 7.33
C VAL A 137 -4.91 -7.28 6.64
N LEU A 138 -4.54 -6.80 5.44
CA LEU A 138 -5.42 -6.04 4.57
C LEU A 138 -5.90 -6.94 3.44
N SER A 139 -7.17 -7.33 3.49
CA SER A 139 -7.82 -8.22 2.53
C SER A 139 -8.51 -7.43 1.42
N ILE A 140 -8.17 -7.72 0.16
CA ILE A 140 -8.55 -6.93 -1.01
C ILE A 140 -9.45 -7.74 -1.93
N ALA A 141 -10.71 -7.32 -2.08
CA ALA A 141 -11.69 -7.97 -2.96
C ALA A 141 -12.61 -6.93 -3.61
N ALA A 142 -12.55 -6.74 -4.92
CA ALA A 142 -13.38 -5.76 -5.62
C ALA A 142 -14.88 -5.98 -5.35
N SER A 143 -15.38 -7.22 -5.47
CA SER A 143 -16.77 -7.57 -5.14
C SER A 143 -17.07 -7.48 -3.64
N GLY A 144 -16.04 -7.57 -2.79
CA GLY A 144 -16.19 -7.66 -1.34
C GLY A 144 -16.76 -9.00 -0.84
N ARG A 145 -16.70 -10.06 -1.65
CA ARG A 145 -17.33 -11.37 -1.37
C ARG A 145 -16.41 -12.56 -1.56
N THR A 146 -15.23 -12.39 -2.10
CA THR A 146 -14.27 -13.45 -2.43
C THR A 146 -14.02 -14.36 -1.22
N PRO A 147 -14.29 -15.67 -1.32
CA PRO A 147 -14.15 -16.61 -0.21
C PRO A 147 -12.73 -16.62 0.39
N TYR A 148 -11.71 -16.61 -0.45
CA TYR A 148 -10.31 -16.51 -0.05
C TYR A 148 -10.07 -15.30 0.89
N CYS A 149 -10.60 -14.12 0.54
CA CYS A 149 -10.48 -12.91 1.33
C CYS A 149 -11.22 -13.00 2.67
N ILE A 150 -12.38 -13.65 2.70
CA ILE A 150 -13.13 -13.93 3.94
C ILE A 150 -12.33 -14.87 4.85
N GLY A 151 -11.76 -15.95 4.28
CA GLY A 151 -10.91 -16.90 4.99
C GLY A 151 -9.70 -16.23 5.63
N ALA A 152 -9.05 -15.33 4.88
CA ALA A 152 -7.92 -14.56 5.36
C ALA A 152 -8.26 -13.73 6.62
N LEU A 153 -9.35 -12.97 6.60
CA LEU A 153 -9.77 -12.15 7.75
C LEU A 153 -10.18 -13.01 8.94
N LYS A 154 -10.87 -14.13 8.71
CA LYS A 154 -11.18 -15.10 9.79
C LYS A 154 -9.92 -15.66 10.44
N LYS A 155 -8.92 -16.02 9.63
CA LYS A 155 -7.62 -16.51 10.13
C LYS A 155 -6.88 -15.43 10.89
N ALA A 156 -6.81 -14.21 10.36
CA ALA A 156 -6.17 -13.08 11.03
C ALA A 156 -6.79 -12.82 12.40
N ARG A 157 -8.11 -12.77 12.47
CA ARG A 157 -8.85 -12.60 13.74
C ARG A 157 -8.58 -13.75 14.74
N SER A 158 -8.49 -14.99 14.26
CA SER A 158 -8.21 -16.15 15.14
C SER A 158 -6.82 -16.12 15.78
N VAL A 159 -5.86 -15.44 15.13
CA VAL A 159 -4.48 -15.23 15.63
C VAL A 159 -4.39 -13.97 16.50
N GLY A 160 -5.40 -13.09 16.46
CA GLY A 160 -5.39 -11.79 17.14
C GLY A 160 -4.70 -10.69 16.34
N ALA A 161 -4.48 -10.89 15.04
CA ALA A 161 -3.94 -9.87 14.13
C ALA A 161 -5.01 -8.82 13.76
N GLY A 162 -4.59 -7.60 13.47
CA GLY A 162 -5.48 -6.55 12.98
C GLY A 162 -6.07 -6.89 11.62
N CYS A 163 -7.34 -6.55 11.39
CA CYS A 163 -8.10 -6.90 10.20
C CYS A 163 -8.59 -5.66 9.46
N ILE A 164 -8.14 -5.46 8.22
CA ILE A 164 -8.62 -4.41 7.32
C ILE A 164 -9.23 -5.06 6.08
N SER A 165 -10.39 -4.59 5.65
CA SER A 165 -10.99 -4.98 4.37
C SER A 165 -11.00 -3.82 3.38
N LEU A 166 -10.76 -4.12 2.10
CA LEU A 166 -10.91 -3.19 0.98
C LEU A 166 -11.83 -3.79 -0.07
N ALA A 167 -12.99 -3.18 -0.26
CA ALA A 167 -14.00 -3.58 -1.23
C ALA A 167 -14.39 -2.41 -2.14
N CYS A 168 -14.81 -2.72 -3.38
CA CYS A 168 -15.31 -1.73 -4.33
C CYS A 168 -16.85 -1.76 -4.47
N ASN A 169 -17.52 -2.16 -3.40
CA ASN A 169 -18.96 -2.15 -3.21
C ASN A 169 -19.28 -1.73 -1.78
N ARG A 170 -20.43 -1.12 -1.57
CA ARG A 170 -20.97 -0.81 -0.25
C ARG A 170 -21.58 -2.07 0.40
N ASN A 171 -21.60 -2.12 1.73
CA ASN A 171 -22.11 -3.25 2.50
C ASN A 171 -21.47 -4.59 2.10
N ALA A 172 -20.17 -4.58 1.90
CA ALA A 172 -19.41 -5.74 1.48
C ALA A 172 -19.37 -6.81 2.58
N VAL A 173 -19.46 -8.08 2.18
CA VAL A 173 -19.46 -9.21 3.14
C VAL A 173 -18.16 -9.27 3.93
N ILE A 174 -17.01 -9.01 3.27
CA ILE A 174 -15.71 -9.00 3.94
C ILE A 174 -15.61 -7.95 5.04
N SER A 175 -16.38 -6.85 4.94
CA SER A 175 -16.40 -5.78 5.94
C SER A 175 -16.87 -6.24 7.32
N GLN A 176 -17.68 -7.30 7.39
CA GLN A 176 -18.17 -7.87 8.66
C GLN A 176 -17.07 -8.58 9.46
N PHE A 177 -15.94 -8.89 8.81
CA PHE A 177 -14.78 -9.58 9.41
C PHE A 177 -13.61 -8.64 9.68
N ALA A 178 -13.76 -7.35 9.40
CA ALA A 178 -12.70 -6.35 9.55
C ALA A 178 -12.91 -5.46 10.77
N ASP A 179 -11.82 -4.98 11.36
CA ASP A 179 -11.83 -3.93 12.40
C ASP A 179 -11.95 -2.56 11.73
N VAL A 180 -11.35 -2.43 10.54
CA VAL A 180 -11.50 -1.27 9.66
C VAL A 180 -11.96 -1.73 8.28
N ALA A 181 -13.16 -1.31 7.89
CA ALA A 181 -13.71 -1.56 6.56
C ALA A 181 -13.52 -0.32 5.67
N ILE A 182 -12.88 -0.51 4.51
CA ILE A 182 -12.74 0.49 3.45
C ILE A 182 -13.67 0.04 2.31
N GLU A 183 -14.76 0.74 2.14
CA GLU A 183 -15.74 0.51 1.06
C GLU A 183 -15.73 1.69 0.11
N VAL A 184 -15.36 1.43 -1.16
CA VAL A 184 -15.25 2.45 -2.19
C VAL A 184 -16.11 2.06 -3.39
N ASP A 185 -17.07 2.91 -3.75
CA ASP A 185 -17.99 2.65 -4.85
C ASP A 185 -17.81 3.71 -5.95
N ALA A 186 -17.11 3.34 -7.02
CA ALA A 186 -16.87 4.20 -8.18
C ALA A 186 -17.95 4.02 -9.28
N GLY A 187 -19.04 3.32 -8.97
CA GLY A 187 -20.09 2.96 -9.92
C GLY A 187 -19.69 1.84 -10.89
N PRO A 188 -20.62 1.47 -11.78
CA PRO A 188 -20.45 0.34 -12.70
C PRO A 188 -19.30 0.58 -13.69
N GLU A 189 -18.59 -0.50 -14.03
CA GLU A 189 -17.47 -0.48 -14.97
C GLU A 189 -17.94 -0.17 -16.41
N VAL A 190 -17.09 0.44 -17.21
CA VAL A 190 -17.39 0.66 -18.64
C VAL A 190 -17.53 -0.67 -19.41
N LEU A 191 -16.81 -1.70 -19.01
CA LEU A 191 -17.01 -3.09 -19.42
C LEU A 191 -17.55 -3.84 -18.21
N THR A 192 -18.83 -4.16 -18.22
CA THR A 192 -19.56 -4.77 -17.10
C THR A 192 -18.81 -5.96 -16.51
N GLY A 193 -18.65 -5.97 -15.19
CA GLY A 193 -17.96 -7.03 -14.46
C GLY A 193 -16.42 -6.99 -14.53
N SER A 194 -15.82 -6.09 -15.34
CA SER A 194 -14.37 -6.03 -15.50
C SER A 194 -13.70 -5.16 -14.44
N THR A 195 -13.66 -5.65 -13.21
CA THR A 195 -13.17 -4.94 -12.01
C THR A 195 -11.66 -4.62 -12.01
N ARG A 196 -10.92 -5.00 -13.05
CA ARG A 196 -9.53 -4.56 -13.26
C ARG A 196 -9.43 -3.07 -13.64
N LEU A 197 -10.56 -2.42 -13.99
CA LEU A 197 -10.63 -1.02 -14.45
C LEU A 197 -10.77 -0.04 -13.27
N LYS A 198 -11.94 0.60 -13.07
CA LYS A 198 -12.13 1.60 -11.99
C LYS A 198 -11.90 1.02 -10.60
N ALA A 199 -12.44 -0.18 -10.33
CA ALA A 199 -12.22 -0.85 -9.05
C ALA A 199 -10.72 -1.08 -8.80
N GLY A 200 -9.97 -1.57 -9.79
CA GLY A 200 -8.51 -1.70 -9.70
C GLY A 200 -7.81 -0.37 -9.48
N THR A 201 -8.26 0.71 -10.14
CA THR A 201 -7.73 2.07 -9.94
C THR A 201 -7.98 2.55 -8.51
N CYS A 202 -9.18 2.37 -7.95
CA CYS A 202 -9.47 2.68 -6.55
C CYS A 202 -8.55 1.91 -5.60
N GLN A 203 -8.40 0.60 -5.80
CA GLN A 203 -7.53 -0.23 -4.98
C GLN A 203 -6.09 0.26 -5.02
N LYS A 204 -5.53 0.51 -6.21
CA LYS A 204 -4.17 1.04 -6.38
C LYS A 204 -3.97 2.35 -5.63
N LEU A 205 -4.89 3.29 -5.74
CA LEU A 205 -4.81 4.58 -5.05
C LEU A 205 -4.81 4.39 -3.52
N ILE A 206 -5.68 3.54 -3.01
CA ILE A 206 -5.82 3.28 -1.57
C ILE A 206 -4.59 2.56 -1.01
N LEU A 207 -4.08 1.53 -1.70
CA LEU A 207 -2.89 0.81 -1.27
C LEU A 207 -1.68 1.74 -1.19
N ASN A 208 -1.45 2.57 -2.22
CA ASN A 208 -0.37 3.56 -2.20
C ASN A 208 -0.55 4.62 -1.08
N MET A 209 -1.78 5.04 -0.78
CA MET A 209 -2.05 5.94 0.35
C MET A 209 -1.69 5.27 1.67
N ILE A 210 -2.11 4.01 1.88
CA ILE A 210 -1.83 3.27 3.11
C ILE A 210 -0.33 3.03 3.28
N SER A 211 0.35 2.46 2.29
CA SER A 211 1.78 2.15 2.39
C SER A 211 2.61 3.42 2.58
N THR A 212 2.43 4.42 1.72
CA THR A 212 3.22 5.67 1.78
C THR A 212 2.98 6.41 3.09
N THR A 213 1.71 6.60 3.50
CA THR A 213 1.41 7.35 4.72
C THR A 213 1.88 6.58 5.97
N SER A 214 1.79 5.25 5.97
CA SER A 214 2.34 4.43 7.05
C SER A 214 3.86 4.57 7.14
N MET A 215 4.57 4.57 6.03
CA MET A 215 6.01 4.78 6.00
C MET A 215 6.41 6.20 6.47
N VAL A 216 5.61 7.22 6.17
CA VAL A 216 5.76 8.56 6.78
C VAL A 216 5.55 8.47 8.30
N GLY A 217 4.52 7.76 8.76
CA GLY A 217 4.18 7.55 10.16
C GLY A 217 5.18 6.71 10.96
N VAL A 218 6.14 6.06 10.32
CA VAL A 218 7.25 5.33 10.98
C VAL A 218 8.62 5.94 10.67
N GLY A 219 8.66 7.22 10.27
CA GLY A 219 9.90 7.99 10.15
C GLY A 219 10.75 7.68 8.91
N LYS A 220 10.19 7.08 7.85
CA LYS A 220 10.93 6.74 6.62
C LYS A 220 11.09 7.92 5.63
N VAL A 221 10.55 9.09 5.97
CA VAL A 221 10.50 10.27 5.09
C VAL A 221 10.94 11.53 5.85
N PHE A 222 11.62 12.46 5.16
CA PHE A 222 11.95 13.80 5.67
C PHE A 222 11.53 14.85 4.64
N GLY A 223 10.64 15.77 5.01
CA GLY A 223 9.93 16.62 4.06
C GLY A 223 9.09 15.76 3.13
N ASN A 224 9.37 15.83 1.82
CA ASN A 224 8.80 14.93 0.80
C ASN A 224 9.88 14.04 0.15
N TYR A 225 11.01 13.85 0.83
CA TYR A 225 12.12 13.04 0.34
C TYR A 225 12.14 11.64 0.96
N MET A 226 12.40 10.64 0.13
CA MET A 226 12.59 9.25 0.52
C MET A 226 14.01 9.04 1.07
N VAL A 227 14.19 9.37 2.35
CA VAL A 227 15.51 9.39 3.01
C VAL A 227 16.00 8.02 3.48
N ASP A 228 15.19 6.99 3.33
CA ASP A 228 15.51 5.62 3.72
C ASP A 228 15.82 4.69 2.53
N MET A 229 15.89 5.23 1.32
CA MET A 229 16.21 4.44 0.14
C MET A 229 17.64 3.91 0.14
N LYS A 230 17.84 2.68 -0.37
CA LYS A 230 19.17 2.09 -0.58
C LYS A 230 19.74 2.54 -1.93
N ALA A 231 20.91 3.17 -1.92
CA ALA A 231 21.59 3.63 -3.13
C ALA A 231 22.37 2.49 -3.81
N THR A 232 21.67 1.54 -4.42
CA THR A 232 22.24 0.30 -4.99
C THR A 232 22.81 0.45 -6.39
N ASN A 233 22.52 1.56 -7.10
CA ASN A 233 23.01 1.84 -8.44
C ASN A 233 23.32 3.33 -8.61
N GLU A 234 23.98 3.70 -9.72
CA GLU A 234 24.41 5.08 -9.97
C GLU A 234 23.27 6.10 -9.97
N LYS A 235 22.11 5.74 -10.52
CA LYS A 235 20.90 6.60 -10.47
C LYS A 235 20.48 6.89 -9.04
N LEU A 236 20.49 5.88 -8.17
CA LEU A 236 20.10 6.01 -6.77
C LEU A 236 21.17 6.73 -5.92
N LYS A 237 22.44 6.54 -6.21
CA LYS A 237 23.54 7.33 -5.61
C LYS A 237 23.41 8.82 -5.96
N ASN A 238 23.18 9.14 -7.23
CA ASN A 238 22.91 10.51 -7.65
C ASN A 238 21.68 11.11 -6.95
N ARG A 239 20.62 10.31 -6.79
CA ARG A 239 19.42 10.75 -6.05
C ARG A 239 19.75 11.01 -4.57
N ALA A 240 20.47 10.12 -3.89
CA ALA A 240 20.87 10.30 -2.49
C ALA A 240 21.64 11.61 -2.30
N ARG A 241 22.63 11.88 -3.15
CA ARG A 241 23.40 13.14 -3.13
C ARG A 241 22.50 14.36 -3.30
N ARG A 242 21.61 14.35 -4.28
CA ARG A 242 20.64 15.45 -4.50
C ARG A 242 19.69 15.66 -3.32
N ILE A 243 19.29 14.58 -2.63
CA ILE A 243 18.46 14.69 -1.42
C ILE A 243 19.25 15.39 -0.31
N VAL A 244 20.49 14.98 -0.04
CA VAL A 244 21.34 15.65 0.97
C VAL A 244 21.54 17.11 0.62
N MET A 245 21.92 17.46 -0.64
CA MET A 245 22.04 18.84 -1.09
C MET A 245 20.76 19.66 -0.84
N ALA A 246 19.61 19.11 -1.23
CA ALA A 246 18.33 19.82 -1.14
C ALA A 246 17.85 20.01 0.30
N THR A 247 18.15 19.07 1.21
CA THR A 247 17.70 19.12 2.60
C THR A 247 18.63 19.87 3.53
N THR A 248 19.93 19.95 3.18
CA THR A 248 20.95 20.61 4.01
C THR A 248 21.54 21.88 3.37
N HIS A 249 21.06 22.25 2.16
CA HIS A 249 21.51 23.43 1.40
C HIS A 249 23.02 23.48 1.17
N CYS A 250 23.67 22.33 0.96
CA CYS A 250 25.11 22.22 0.74
C CYS A 250 25.44 21.96 -0.73
N GLU A 251 26.72 22.18 -1.07
CA GLU A 251 27.28 21.91 -2.39
C GLU A 251 27.45 20.40 -2.63
N GLU A 252 27.62 20.01 -3.90
CA GLU A 252 27.70 18.62 -4.31
C GLU A 252 28.83 17.83 -3.64
N GLN A 253 30.01 18.45 -3.51
CA GLN A 253 31.18 17.83 -2.86
C GLN A 253 30.93 17.57 -1.37
N ASP A 254 30.29 18.47 -0.68
CA ASP A 254 29.93 18.34 0.72
C ASP A 254 28.90 17.23 0.94
N ALA A 255 27.91 17.14 0.04
CA ALA A 255 26.89 16.07 0.10
C ALA A 255 27.51 14.68 -0.14
N GLU A 256 28.45 14.58 -1.09
CA GLU A 256 29.18 13.34 -1.35
C GLU A 256 30.02 12.92 -0.15
N GLN A 257 30.77 13.87 0.45
CA GLN A 257 31.57 13.61 1.65
C GLN A 257 30.68 13.18 2.84
N ALA A 258 29.56 13.90 3.06
CA ALA A 258 28.63 13.56 4.13
C ALA A 258 28.03 12.15 3.96
N LEU A 259 27.71 11.73 2.73
CA LEU A 259 27.23 10.37 2.46
C LEU A 259 28.31 9.32 2.71
N GLN A 260 29.57 9.59 2.34
CA GLN A 260 30.69 8.70 2.64
C GLN A 260 30.90 8.54 4.15
N ASP A 261 30.95 9.66 4.88
CA ASP A 261 31.14 9.68 6.34
C ASP A 261 29.98 9.00 7.07
N ALA A 262 28.75 9.11 6.53
CA ALA A 262 27.53 8.48 7.06
C ALA A 262 27.38 7.00 6.66
N GLY A 263 28.36 6.38 5.98
CA GLY A 263 28.26 4.99 5.50
C GLY A 263 27.12 4.84 4.48
N HIS A 264 26.89 5.82 3.65
CA HIS A 264 25.86 5.92 2.61
C HIS A 264 24.41 5.98 3.13
N SER A 265 24.20 6.22 4.43
CA SER A 265 22.89 6.51 5.00
C SER A 265 22.49 7.95 4.75
N ILE A 266 21.41 8.17 3.99
CA ILE A 266 20.91 9.53 3.71
C ILE A 266 20.44 10.22 5.00
N LYS A 267 19.70 9.52 5.87
CA LYS A 267 19.24 10.03 7.16
C LYS A 267 20.40 10.48 8.03
N THR A 268 21.39 9.60 8.21
CA THR A 268 22.58 9.89 9.01
C THR A 268 23.33 11.08 8.46
N ALA A 269 23.55 11.16 7.15
CA ALA A 269 24.20 12.29 6.48
C ALA A 269 23.46 13.62 6.72
N ILE A 270 22.12 13.60 6.65
CA ILE A 270 21.31 14.79 6.92
C ILE A 270 21.44 15.22 8.38
N VAL A 271 21.31 14.29 9.34
CA VAL A 271 21.45 14.61 10.78
C VAL A 271 22.85 15.15 11.06
N MET A 272 23.91 14.47 10.63
CA MET A 272 25.31 14.94 10.80
C MET A 272 25.50 16.36 10.27
N ARG A 273 25.00 16.66 9.07
CA ARG A 273 25.14 17.98 8.44
C ARG A 273 24.35 19.08 9.16
N MET A 274 23.15 18.77 9.66
CA MET A 274 22.29 19.77 10.28
C MET A 274 22.59 20.02 11.75
N THR A 275 23.17 19.04 12.45
CA THR A 275 23.48 19.16 13.90
C THR A 275 24.97 19.30 14.21
N GLY A 276 25.85 18.91 13.27
CA GLY A 276 27.30 18.82 13.52
C GLY A 276 27.73 17.57 14.28
N MET A 277 26.83 16.67 14.64
CA MET A 277 27.12 15.41 15.32
C MET A 277 28.06 14.50 14.50
N PRO A 278 28.98 13.77 15.14
CA PRO A 278 29.67 12.67 14.50
C PRO A 278 28.67 11.52 14.17
N ARG A 279 29.07 10.64 13.25
CA ARG A 279 28.22 9.56 12.74
C ARG A 279 27.57 8.71 13.85
N THR A 280 28.34 8.28 14.83
CA THR A 280 27.86 7.44 15.94
C THR A 280 26.74 8.10 16.72
N GLU A 281 26.89 9.38 17.07
CA GLU A 281 25.87 10.14 17.78
C GLU A 281 24.63 10.38 16.93
N ALA A 282 24.80 10.63 15.62
CA ALA A 282 23.69 10.79 14.68
C ALA A 282 22.90 9.48 14.51
N GLU A 283 23.58 8.32 14.47
CA GLU A 283 22.93 7.00 14.40
C GLU A 283 22.19 6.68 15.73
N GLU A 284 22.77 7.00 16.89
CA GLU A 284 22.10 6.85 18.19
C GLU A 284 20.88 7.79 18.32
N ALA A 285 20.99 9.03 17.87
CA ALA A 285 19.88 9.96 17.83
C ALA A 285 18.75 9.45 16.96
N LEU A 286 19.04 8.96 15.76
CA LEU A 286 18.05 8.36 14.86
C LEU A 286 17.39 7.12 15.49
N GLN A 287 18.15 6.29 16.19
CA GLN A 287 17.59 5.11 16.87
C GLN A 287 16.64 5.54 18.02
N ARG A 288 17.06 6.48 18.86
CA ARG A 288 16.25 7.03 19.95
C ARG A 288 14.95 7.67 19.45
N GLU A 289 15.03 8.39 18.33
CA GLU A 289 13.91 9.07 17.71
C GLU A 289 13.16 8.20 16.66
N HIS A 290 13.33 6.87 16.71
CA HIS A 290 12.65 5.91 15.83
C HIS A 290 12.77 6.26 14.33
N GLY A 291 13.91 6.80 13.90
CA GLY A 291 14.19 7.15 12.51
C GLY A 291 13.65 8.51 12.05
N TYR A 292 13.04 9.30 12.92
CA TYR A 292 12.50 10.62 12.58
C TYR A 292 13.61 11.68 12.54
N VAL A 293 14.14 11.96 11.36
CA VAL A 293 15.18 12.98 11.13
C VAL A 293 14.82 14.33 11.76
N ARG A 294 13.57 14.80 11.60
CA ARG A 294 13.14 16.10 12.14
C ARG A 294 13.25 16.19 13.64
N ARG A 295 12.96 15.11 14.38
CA ARG A 295 13.07 15.09 15.84
C ARG A 295 14.53 15.17 16.29
N CYS A 296 15.43 14.47 15.58
CA CYS A 296 16.86 14.56 15.88
C CYS A 296 17.40 15.98 15.75
N ILE A 297 16.93 16.76 14.77
CA ILE A 297 17.37 18.13 14.54
C ILE A 297 16.81 19.10 15.59
N GLN A 298 15.53 18.97 15.96
CA GLN A 298 14.84 19.88 16.90
C GLN A 298 15.33 19.75 18.35
N HIS A 299 15.84 18.60 18.76
CA HIS A 299 16.37 18.40 20.12
C HIS A 299 17.71 19.12 20.38
N GLU A 300 18.38 19.60 19.34
CA GLU A 300 19.64 20.38 19.48
C GLU A 300 19.42 21.90 19.50
N GLU A 301 18.24 22.37 19.07
CA GLU A 301 17.89 23.80 19.06
C GLU A 301 17.29 24.30 20.40
N GLY A 302 17.08 23.43 21.39
CA GLY A 302 16.52 23.70 22.73
C GLY A 302 17.49 23.45 23.85
#